data_ddf7a042cf1e8d9dec5ad2433571e9af
#
_entry.id   ddf7a042cf1e8d9dec5ad2433571e9af
#
_cell.length_a   1.000
_cell.length_b   1.000
_cell.length_c   1.000
_cell.angle_alpha   90.00
_cell.angle_beta   90.00
_cell.angle_gamma   90.00
#
_symmetry.space_group_name_H-M   'P 1'
#
loop_
_entity.id
_entity.type
_entity.pdbx_description
1 polymer ?
#
loop_
_entity_poly.entity_id
_entity_poly.type
_entity_poly.pdbx_seq_one_letter_code
_entity_poly.pdbx_strand_id
1 'polypeptide(L)'
;LDAATDDPPAIIINDNIRLARQVIQGLSAPFRERLTGVAPQSHAVGTDNDDLSFFVPHAIDCVNLIALAAMDAGSDNPLEIRKQVAAVSTGGRVCATFEACASLVEQELGIDFNGLSGRIELSSVTGDPTRAWFETFSFDADGNEVQGGPIEVGG
;
A
#
# COMPACT_ATOMS: atom_id res chain seq x y z
N LEU A 1 -31.62 -9.95 4.99
CA LEU A 1 -30.60 -10.74 5.70
C LEU A 1 -30.36 -10.25 7.15
N ASP A 2 -30.76 -9.01 7.48
CA ASP A 2 -30.44 -8.39 8.77
C ASP A 2 -31.51 -8.51 9.85
N ALA A 3 -32.65 -9.10 9.57
CA ALA A 3 -33.79 -9.09 10.50
C ALA A 3 -33.83 -10.24 11.53
N ALA A 4 -32.79 -11.08 11.60
CA ALA A 4 -32.89 -12.36 12.29
C ALA A 4 -31.95 -12.56 13.50
N THR A 5 -31.07 -11.61 13.80
CA THR A 5 -30.14 -11.74 14.95
C THR A 5 -30.09 -10.46 15.78
N ASP A 6 -30.14 -10.60 17.10
CA ASP A 6 -30.01 -9.51 18.08
C ASP A 6 -28.57 -8.91 18.05
N ASP A 7 -27.60 -9.61 17.44
CA ASP A 7 -26.21 -9.19 17.26
C ASP A 7 -25.75 -9.56 15.82
N PRO A 8 -26.02 -8.69 14.85
CA PRO A 8 -25.64 -8.93 13.46
C PRO A 8 -24.11 -8.96 13.30
N PRO A 9 -23.54 -9.87 12.47
CA PRO A 9 -22.10 -10.01 12.31
C PRO A 9 -21.46 -8.74 11.75
N ALA A 10 -20.21 -8.48 12.15
CA ALA A 10 -19.36 -7.48 11.51
C ALA A 10 -19.07 -7.86 10.04
N ILE A 11 -18.91 -6.88 9.19
CA ILE A 11 -18.64 -7.06 7.75
C ILE A 11 -17.26 -6.47 7.46
N ILE A 12 -16.35 -7.34 7.05
CA ILE A 12 -15.00 -6.90 6.64
C ILE A 12 -15.02 -6.56 5.14
N ILE A 13 -14.53 -5.38 4.82
CA ILE A 13 -14.46 -4.85 3.44
C ILE A 13 -13.03 -4.45 3.10
N ASN A 14 -12.74 -4.39 1.81
CA ASN A 14 -11.44 -3.95 1.31
C ASN A 14 -11.45 -2.44 0.95
N ASP A 15 -10.30 -1.94 0.55
CA ASP A 15 -10.01 -0.56 0.17
C ASP A 15 -10.84 -0.05 -1.03
N ASN A 16 -11.25 -0.92 -1.95
CA ASN A 16 -12.04 -0.50 -3.12
C ASN A 16 -13.38 0.14 -2.75
N ILE A 17 -13.91 -0.16 -1.57
CA ILE A 17 -15.16 0.43 -1.09
C ILE A 17 -15.03 1.95 -0.87
N ARG A 18 -13.82 2.47 -0.62
CA ARG A 18 -13.53 3.90 -0.50
C ARG A 18 -13.93 4.68 -1.75
N LEU A 19 -13.84 4.04 -2.93
CA LEU A 19 -14.25 4.62 -4.21
C LEU A 19 -15.77 4.64 -4.40
N ALA A 20 -16.51 3.93 -3.56
CA ALA A 20 -17.96 3.78 -3.64
C ALA A 20 -18.72 4.64 -2.61
N ARG A 21 -18.22 5.84 -2.29
CA ARG A 21 -18.77 6.73 -1.26
C ARG A 21 -20.28 6.91 -1.35
N GLN A 22 -20.83 7.12 -2.55
CA GLN A 22 -22.28 7.29 -2.74
C GLN A 22 -23.06 6.02 -2.38
N VAL A 23 -22.49 4.85 -2.62
CA VAL A 23 -23.10 3.57 -2.22
C VAL A 23 -23.14 3.47 -0.71
N ILE A 24 -22.05 3.81 -0.02
CA ILE A 24 -21.96 3.80 1.44
C ILE A 24 -22.98 4.77 2.05
N GLN A 25 -23.08 5.98 1.52
CA GLN A 25 -24.05 6.96 2.00
C GLN A 25 -25.50 6.52 1.80
N GLY A 26 -25.78 5.71 0.78
CA GLY A 26 -27.08 5.12 0.51
C GLY A 26 -27.48 3.95 1.41
N LEU A 27 -26.54 3.37 2.17
CA LEU A 27 -26.82 2.30 3.14
C LEU A 27 -27.48 2.85 4.40
N SER A 28 -28.24 2.00 5.11
CA SER A 28 -28.78 2.38 6.42
C SER A 28 -27.66 2.52 7.47
N ALA A 29 -27.83 3.43 8.42
CA ALA A 29 -26.85 3.64 9.48
C ALA A 29 -26.48 2.35 10.25
N PRO A 30 -27.43 1.49 10.67
CA PRO A 30 -27.10 0.23 11.34
C PRO A 30 -26.31 -0.74 10.47
N PHE A 31 -26.41 -0.65 9.13
CA PHE A 31 -25.60 -1.44 8.23
C PHE A 31 -24.18 -0.89 8.13
N ARG A 32 -24.05 0.44 8.00
CA ARG A 32 -22.73 1.12 7.94
C ARG A 32 -21.87 0.88 9.16
N GLU A 33 -22.48 0.95 10.36
CA GLU A 33 -21.78 0.74 11.64
C GLU A 33 -21.12 -0.65 11.78
N ARG A 34 -21.54 -1.59 10.94
CA ARG A 34 -20.98 -2.96 10.89
C ARG A 34 -19.82 -3.11 9.93
N LEU A 35 -19.56 -2.10 9.09
CA LEU A 35 -18.50 -2.14 8.10
C LEU A 35 -17.16 -1.79 8.76
N THR A 36 -16.20 -2.68 8.62
CA THR A 36 -14.80 -2.42 8.97
C THR A 36 -13.94 -2.70 7.76
N GLY A 37 -13.25 -1.70 7.29
CA GLY A 37 -12.36 -1.80 6.15
C GLY A 37 -10.90 -2.02 6.55
N VAL A 38 -10.17 -2.67 5.66
CA VAL A 38 -8.72 -2.79 5.73
C VAL A 38 -8.15 -2.33 4.39
N ALA A 39 -7.17 -1.44 4.44
CA ALA A 39 -6.50 -0.88 3.27
C ALA A 39 -4.99 -0.88 3.47
N PRO A 40 -4.18 -0.99 2.40
CA PRO A 40 -2.75 -0.72 2.49
C PRO A 40 -2.53 0.70 3.03
N GLN A 41 -1.65 0.82 4.02
CA GLN A 41 -1.30 2.13 4.56
C GLN A 41 -0.42 2.87 3.55
N SER A 42 -0.72 4.13 3.31
CA SER A 42 0.12 5.03 2.51
C SER A 42 0.58 6.19 3.39
N HIS A 43 1.87 6.47 3.37
CA HIS A 43 2.46 7.63 4.05
C HIS A 43 2.43 8.89 3.17
N ALA A 44 1.75 8.87 2.05
CA ALA A 44 1.64 10.03 1.18
C ALA A 44 0.98 11.20 1.89
N VAL A 45 1.79 12.16 2.21
CA VAL A 45 1.41 13.39 2.87
C VAL A 45 0.73 14.31 1.85
N GLY A 46 -0.47 14.79 2.19
CA GLY A 46 -0.96 16.04 1.62
C GLY A 46 -1.62 15.95 0.24
N THR A 47 -2.24 14.86 -0.08
CA THR A 47 -3.16 14.85 -1.23
C THR A 47 -4.58 15.12 -0.74
N ASP A 48 -5.05 16.33 -0.97
CA ASP A 48 -6.44 16.68 -0.73
C ASP A 48 -7.37 15.74 -1.49
N ASN A 49 -8.09 14.91 -0.75
CA ASN A 49 -9.37 14.24 -1.08
C ASN A 49 -9.62 13.76 -2.52
N ASP A 50 -8.63 13.40 -3.31
CA ASP A 50 -8.85 12.71 -4.56
C ASP A 50 -8.97 11.20 -4.29
N ASP A 51 -10.11 10.60 -4.63
CA ASP A 51 -10.41 9.18 -4.39
C ASP A 51 -9.36 8.21 -4.95
N LEU A 52 -8.52 8.66 -5.88
CA LEU A 52 -7.40 7.90 -6.44
C LEU A 52 -6.09 8.06 -5.66
N SER A 53 -6.02 8.98 -4.72
CA SER A 53 -4.78 9.30 -3.98
C SER A 53 -4.27 8.12 -3.15
N PHE A 54 -5.13 7.21 -2.72
CA PHE A 54 -4.76 6.04 -1.92
C PHE A 54 -3.81 5.08 -2.66
N PHE A 55 -3.94 4.96 -3.98
CA PHE A 55 -3.15 4.03 -4.79
C PHE A 55 -1.94 4.67 -5.48
N VAL A 56 -1.95 6.00 -5.61
CA VAL A 56 -0.91 6.75 -6.34
C VAL A 56 0.49 6.52 -5.77
N PRO A 57 0.72 6.58 -4.43
CA PRO A 57 2.03 6.31 -3.86
C PRO A 57 2.55 4.92 -4.20
N HIS A 58 1.70 3.90 -4.10
CA HIS A 58 2.05 2.52 -4.41
C HIS A 58 2.38 2.34 -5.89
N ALA A 59 1.64 3.00 -6.78
CA ALA A 59 1.90 2.95 -8.22
C ALA A 59 3.23 3.62 -8.58
N ILE A 60 3.53 4.79 -8.01
CA ILE A 60 4.81 5.49 -8.19
C ILE A 60 5.96 4.63 -7.68
N ASP A 61 5.84 4.06 -6.50
CA ASP A 61 6.88 3.23 -5.90
C ASP A 61 7.12 1.95 -6.70
N CYS A 62 6.06 1.34 -7.24
CA CYS A 62 6.17 0.18 -8.12
C CYS A 62 7.01 0.51 -9.38
N VAL A 63 6.75 1.65 -10.02
CA VAL A 63 7.52 2.09 -11.20
C VAL A 63 8.98 2.38 -10.83
N ASN A 64 9.21 3.09 -9.73
CA ASN A 64 10.56 3.40 -9.25
C ASN A 64 11.34 2.12 -8.91
N LEU A 65 10.72 1.17 -8.24
CA LEU A 65 11.33 -0.10 -7.87
C LEU A 65 11.78 -0.89 -9.10
N ILE A 66 10.92 -0.97 -10.13
CA ILE A 66 11.26 -1.65 -11.39
C ILE A 66 12.40 -0.93 -12.12
N ALA A 67 12.36 0.40 -12.16
CA ALA A 67 13.40 1.19 -12.82
C ALA A 67 14.76 1.06 -12.10
N LEU A 68 14.79 1.11 -10.77
CA LEU A 68 15.99 0.91 -9.97
C LEU A 68 16.54 -0.52 -10.14
N ALA A 69 15.67 -1.53 -10.19
CA ALA A 69 16.06 -2.91 -10.47
C ALA A 69 16.65 -3.09 -11.88
N ALA A 70 16.14 -2.37 -12.88
CA ALA A 70 16.70 -2.37 -14.23
C ALA A 70 18.08 -1.72 -14.27
N MET A 71 18.29 -0.62 -13.54
CA MET A 71 19.60 0.02 -13.40
C MET A 71 20.60 -0.89 -12.71
N ASP A 72 20.21 -1.52 -11.60
CA ASP A 72 21.06 -2.44 -10.84
C ASP A 72 21.41 -3.70 -11.67
N ALA A 73 20.47 -4.19 -12.47
CA ALA A 73 20.70 -5.29 -13.41
C ALA A 73 21.59 -4.89 -14.60
N GLY A 74 21.74 -3.59 -14.90
CA GLY A 74 22.37 -3.11 -16.13
C GLY A 74 21.71 -3.66 -17.41
N SER A 75 20.39 -3.91 -17.37
CA SER A 75 19.67 -4.67 -18.40
C SER A 75 18.22 -4.22 -18.55
N ASP A 76 17.71 -4.27 -19.77
CA ASP A 76 16.28 -4.10 -20.09
C ASP A 76 15.53 -5.45 -20.20
N ASN A 77 16.22 -6.58 -19.98
CA ASN A 77 15.63 -7.89 -20.00
C ASN A 77 14.78 -8.12 -18.74
N PRO A 78 13.45 -8.37 -18.86
CA PRO A 78 12.56 -8.56 -17.72
C PRO A 78 13.00 -9.68 -16.76
N LEU A 79 13.67 -10.73 -17.25
CA LEU A 79 14.13 -11.83 -16.40
C LEU A 79 15.32 -11.42 -15.53
N GLU A 80 16.19 -10.53 -16.02
CA GLU A 80 17.29 -9.99 -15.23
C GLU A 80 16.79 -8.94 -14.24
N ILE A 81 15.90 -8.04 -14.68
CA ILE A 81 15.25 -7.05 -13.80
C ILE A 81 14.56 -7.74 -12.61
N ARG A 82 13.78 -8.78 -12.88
CA ARG A 82 13.05 -9.53 -11.84
C ARG A 82 13.97 -10.01 -10.71
N LYS A 83 15.20 -10.42 -11.02
CA LYS A 83 16.15 -10.92 -10.01
C LYS A 83 16.59 -9.83 -9.04
N GLN A 84 16.57 -8.57 -9.48
CA GLN A 84 17.04 -7.42 -8.69
C GLN A 84 15.93 -6.72 -7.90
N VAL A 85 14.64 -6.94 -8.23
CA VAL A 85 13.53 -6.23 -7.58
C VAL A 85 13.56 -6.37 -6.05
N ALA A 86 13.81 -7.57 -5.53
CA ALA A 86 13.92 -7.76 -4.10
C ALA A 86 15.23 -7.17 -3.52
N ALA A 87 16.34 -7.25 -4.27
CA ALA A 87 17.64 -6.75 -3.83
C ALA A 87 17.65 -5.23 -3.63
N VAL A 88 16.96 -4.48 -4.51
CA VAL A 88 16.87 -3.00 -4.40
C VAL A 88 15.87 -2.53 -3.33
N SER A 89 15.11 -3.44 -2.72
CA SER A 89 14.14 -3.15 -1.67
C SER A 89 14.58 -3.56 -0.27
N THR A 90 15.80 -4.13 -0.11
CA THR A 90 16.26 -4.62 1.20
C THR A 90 17.77 -4.60 1.33
N GLY A 91 18.24 -4.34 2.54
CA GLY A 91 19.61 -4.66 2.98
C GLY A 91 20.72 -3.71 2.54
N GLY A 92 20.41 -2.65 1.81
CA GLY A 92 21.37 -1.64 1.37
C GLY A 92 21.27 -0.32 2.13
N ARG A 93 21.67 0.77 1.49
CA ARG A 93 21.50 2.13 2.00
C ARG A 93 20.06 2.59 1.76
N VAL A 94 19.41 3.05 2.81
CA VAL A 94 18.06 3.60 2.72
C VAL A 94 18.03 4.84 1.85
N CYS A 95 17.13 4.86 0.88
CA CYS A 95 16.85 5.99 0.01
C CYS A 95 15.33 6.04 -0.31
N ALA A 96 14.80 7.26 -0.56
CA ALA A 96 13.35 7.48 -0.65
C ALA A 96 12.88 8.10 -1.97
N THR A 97 13.78 8.55 -2.82
CA THR A 97 13.45 9.08 -4.15
C THR A 97 14.22 8.32 -5.22
N PHE A 98 13.66 8.29 -6.43
CA PHE A 98 14.34 7.65 -7.56
C PHE A 98 15.76 8.20 -7.75
N GLU A 99 15.94 9.53 -7.75
CA GLU A 99 17.20 10.19 -8.01
C GLU A 99 18.25 9.84 -6.95
N ALA A 100 17.85 9.84 -5.68
CA ALA A 100 18.77 9.51 -4.57
C ALA A 100 19.20 8.03 -4.66
N CYS A 101 18.28 7.12 -4.96
CA CYS A 101 18.55 5.70 -5.09
C CYS A 101 19.38 5.41 -6.34
N ALA A 102 19.05 6.00 -7.49
CA ALA A 102 19.78 5.86 -8.74
C ALA A 102 21.26 6.28 -8.59
N SER A 103 21.52 7.39 -7.89
CA SER A 103 22.88 7.84 -7.61
C SER A 103 23.68 6.84 -6.76
N LEU A 104 23.03 6.08 -5.89
CA LEU A 104 23.70 5.01 -5.12
C LEU A 104 23.97 3.79 -6.00
N VAL A 105 23.01 3.40 -6.84
CA VAL A 105 23.19 2.29 -7.80
C VAL A 105 24.32 2.59 -8.78
N GLU A 106 24.43 3.81 -9.31
CA GLU A 106 25.54 4.24 -10.19
C GLU A 106 26.91 4.15 -9.50
N GLN A 107 26.95 4.21 -8.18
CA GLN A 107 28.16 4.01 -7.38
C GLN A 107 28.39 2.54 -6.97
N GLU A 108 27.62 1.61 -7.54
CA GLU A 108 27.67 0.17 -7.21
C GLU A 108 27.40 -0.12 -5.72
N LEU A 109 26.59 0.73 -5.08
CA LEU A 109 26.16 0.57 -3.69
C LEU A 109 24.78 -0.07 -3.63
N GLY A 110 24.64 -1.10 -2.79
CA GLY A 110 23.32 -1.69 -2.49
C GLY A 110 22.37 -0.66 -1.90
N ILE A 111 21.11 -0.71 -2.28
CA ILE A 111 20.07 0.21 -1.83
C ILE A 111 18.96 -0.52 -1.07
N ASP A 112 18.23 0.24 -0.26
CA ASP A 112 16.99 -0.13 0.42
C ASP A 112 15.96 0.96 0.11
N PHE A 113 15.19 0.75 -0.97
CA PHE A 113 14.22 1.73 -1.46
C PHE A 113 12.99 1.77 -0.56
N ASN A 114 12.74 2.92 0.06
CA ASN A 114 11.57 3.21 0.88
C ASN A 114 10.87 4.44 0.30
N GLY A 115 9.89 4.23 -0.55
CA GLY A 115 9.26 5.28 -1.32
C GLY A 115 8.11 5.99 -0.62
N LEU A 116 7.17 6.51 -1.42
CA LEU A 116 6.01 7.28 -0.95
C LEU A 116 4.99 6.41 -0.19
N SER A 117 4.87 5.14 -0.54
CA SER A 117 3.99 4.20 0.18
C SER A 117 4.58 3.73 1.51
N GLY A 118 5.84 4.06 1.78
CA GLY A 118 6.55 3.69 2.99
C GLY A 118 7.63 2.64 2.73
N ARG A 119 7.91 1.84 3.76
CA ARG A 119 8.92 0.80 3.68
C ARG A 119 8.44 -0.35 2.77
N ILE A 120 9.28 -0.70 1.81
CA ILE A 120 9.07 -1.83 0.92
C ILE A 120 10.12 -2.89 1.26
N GLU A 121 9.67 -4.10 1.54
CA GLU A 121 10.57 -5.21 1.88
C GLU A 121 10.07 -6.48 1.20
N LEU A 122 10.77 -6.92 0.16
CA LEU A 122 10.38 -8.06 -0.64
C LEU A 122 11.28 -9.27 -0.39
N SER A 123 10.67 -10.45 -0.35
CA SER A 123 11.38 -11.72 -0.27
C SER A 123 12.17 -12.00 -1.54
N SER A 124 13.47 -12.25 -1.42
CA SER A 124 14.30 -12.69 -2.55
C SER A 124 13.93 -14.09 -3.07
N VAL A 125 13.15 -14.85 -2.32
CA VAL A 125 12.74 -16.21 -2.69
C VAL A 125 11.42 -16.23 -3.42
N THR A 126 10.41 -15.50 -2.90
CA THR A 126 9.05 -15.53 -3.46
C THR A 126 8.69 -14.25 -4.22
N GLY A 127 9.35 -13.13 -3.94
CA GLY A 127 8.99 -11.80 -4.46
C GLY A 127 7.83 -11.15 -3.70
N ASP A 128 7.27 -11.84 -2.70
CA ASP A 128 6.18 -11.29 -1.90
C ASP A 128 6.69 -10.32 -0.84
N PRO A 129 5.88 -9.36 -0.39
CA PRO A 129 6.20 -8.55 0.77
C PRO A 129 6.43 -9.41 2.01
N THR A 130 7.55 -9.22 2.70
CA THR A 130 7.84 -9.88 3.98
C THR A 130 7.19 -9.16 5.14
N ARG A 131 6.89 -7.87 4.93
CA ARG A 131 6.24 -6.99 5.88
C ARG A 131 5.35 -6.01 5.14
N ALA A 132 4.17 -5.75 5.67
CA ALA A 132 3.24 -4.78 5.11
C ALA A 132 2.50 -4.03 6.22
N TRP A 133 2.20 -2.76 5.95
CA TRP A 133 1.40 -1.91 6.82
C TRP A 133 0.04 -1.69 6.20
N PHE A 134 -0.96 -1.90 7.02
CA PHE A 134 -2.36 -1.65 6.68
C PHE A 134 -2.93 -0.64 7.68
N GLU A 135 -4.02 -0.02 7.31
CA GLU A 135 -4.87 0.76 8.20
C GLU A 135 -6.27 0.20 8.20
N THR A 136 -6.96 0.35 9.31
CA THR A 136 -8.39 0.08 9.38
C THR A 136 -9.18 1.36 9.11
N PHE A 137 -10.39 1.21 8.62
CA PHE A 137 -11.35 2.30 8.49
C PHE A 137 -12.77 1.80 8.73
N SER A 138 -13.65 2.71 9.09
CA SER A 138 -15.08 2.47 9.29
C SER A 138 -15.88 3.65 8.74
N PHE A 139 -17.18 3.64 8.92
CA PHE A 139 -18.04 4.73 8.49
C PHE A 139 -18.94 5.21 9.64
N ASP A 140 -19.08 6.52 9.79
CA ASP A 140 -20.01 7.14 10.73
C ASP A 140 -21.46 7.03 10.28
N ALA A 141 -22.38 7.56 11.10
CA ALA A 141 -23.79 7.56 10.82
C ALA A 141 -24.17 8.33 9.53
N ASP A 142 -23.35 9.27 9.11
CA ASP A 142 -23.55 10.07 7.90
C ASP A 142 -22.89 9.44 6.66
N GLY A 143 -22.11 8.36 6.85
CA GLY A 143 -21.38 7.66 5.78
C GLY A 143 -20.04 8.29 5.44
N ASN A 144 -19.49 9.12 6.34
CA ASN A 144 -18.13 9.61 6.20
C ASN A 144 -17.14 8.57 6.74
N GLU A 145 -15.99 8.47 6.10
CA GLU A 145 -14.94 7.57 6.56
C GLU A 145 -14.33 8.05 7.88
N VAL A 146 -14.16 7.09 8.78
CA VAL A 146 -13.46 7.26 10.05
C VAL A 146 -12.22 6.39 10.01
N GLN A 147 -11.05 7.00 10.04
CA GLN A 147 -9.78 6.28 10.06
C GLN A 147 -9.59 5.55 11.39
N GLY A 148 -9.16 4.30 11.29
CA GLY A 148 -8.74 3.47 12.42
C GLY A 148 -7.23 3.46 12.61
N GLY A 149 -6.75 2.51 13.41
CA GLY A 149 -5.32 2.36 13.69
C GLY A 149 -4.55 1.60 12.60
N PRO A 150 -3.22 1.76 12.58
CA PRO A 150 -2.36 0.97 11.72
C PRO A 150 -2.29 -0.49 12.19
N ILE A 151 -2.11 -1.39 11.24
CA ILE A 151 -1.86 -2.82 11.47
C ILE A 151 -0.58 -3.19 10.71
N GLU A 152 0.39 -3.74 11.42
CA GLU A 152 1.57 -4.34 10.80
C GLU A 152 1.36 -5.85 10.65
N VAL A 153 1.67 -6.39 9.47
CA VAL A 153 1.57 -7.81 9.14
C VAL A 153 2.91 -8.31 8.63
N GLY A 154 3.38 -9.44 9.14
CA GLY A 154 4.67 -10.03 8.79
C GLY A 154 5.79 -9.59 9.75
N GLY A 155 7.01 -10.07 9.53
CA GLY A 155 8.21 -9.88 10.36
C GLY A 155 8.77 -11.17 10.90
#